data_6217e9b31a6334e998a3dbb9b89f6d90
#
_entry.id   6217e9b31a6334e998a3dbb9b89f6d90
#
_cell.length_a   1.000
_cell.length_b   1.000
_cell.length_c   1.000
_cell.angle_alpha   90.00
_cell.angle_beta   90.00
_cell.angle_gamma   90.00
#
_symmetry.space_group_name_H-M   'P 1'
#
loop_
_entity.id
_entity.type
_entity.pdbx_description
1 polymer ?
#
loop_
_entity_poly.entity_id
_entity_poly.type
_entity_poly.pdbx_seq_one_letter_code
_entity_poly.pdbx_strand_id
1 'polypeptide(L)'
;MLERAKIESEHAPDIVMAFRWNDSKNQFDVPGMIDADWQRAAGKGTHATFSRFDMHNMLIAAGPDFRRGYTDDMPSGNVDLAPTILRILGITSQQQMDGRILSEAMIDSSTSEPNAEPKTVEATKDFATGSWQQSLKIFRVGSTIYLDEGNGRFVPK
;
A
#
# COMPACT_ATOMS: atom_id res chain seq x y z
N MET A 1 14.73 0.75 -8.97
CA MET A 1 13.73 1.67 -8.37
C MET A 1 12.31 1.12 -8.55
N LEU A 2 11.94 0.64 -9.73
CA LEU A 2 10.63 0.00 -9.99
C LEU A 2 10.42 -1.28 -9.15
N GLU A 3 11.45 -2.09 -8.98
CA GLU A 3 11.46 -3.26 -8.09
C GLU A 3 11.01 -2.92 -6.66
N ARG A 4 11.41 -1.75 -6.12
CA ARG A 4 11.00 -1.31 -4.78
C ARG A 4 9.53 -0.88 -4.73
N ALA A 5 8.99 -0.40 -5.84
CA ALA A 5 7.57 -0.05 -5.97
C ALA A 5 6.72 -1.27 -6.36
N LYS A 6 7.34 -2.45 -6.53
CA LYS A 6 6.66 -3.69 -6.94
C LYS A 6 5.91 -3.56 -8.27
N ILE A 7 6.44 -2.76 -9.16
CA ILE A 7 5.91 -2.57 -10.52
C ILE A 7 6.87 -3.30 -11.47
N GLU A 8 6.61 -4.58 -11.65
CA GLU A 8 7.39 -5.46 -12.51
C GLU A 8 6.46 -6.09 -13.54
N SER A 9 6.56 -5.66 -14.78
CA SER A 9 5.85 -6.22 -15.91
C SER A 9 6.62 -5.99 -17.19
N GLU A 10 6.32 -6.74 -18.23
CA GLU A 10 6.94 -6.58 -19.56
C GLU A 10 6.77 -5.14 -20.11
N HIS A 11 5.69 -4.47 -19.71
CA HIS A 11 5.36 -3.10 -20.11
C HIS A 11 5.43 -2.10 -18.94
N ALA A 12 6.29 -2.37 -17.94
CA ALA A 12 6.47 -1.44 -16.82
C ALA A 12 6.99 -0.09 -17.31
N PRO A 13 6.52 1.03 -16.73
CA PRO A 13 7.03 2.35 -17.09
C PRO A 13 8.48 2.52 -16.65
N ASP A 14 9.27 3.27 -17.40
CA ASP A 14 10.68 3.57 -17.05
C ASP A 14 10.77 4.44 -15.78
N ILE A 15 9.76 5.28 -15.55
CA ILE A 15 9.71 6.22 -14.42
C ILE A 15 8.35 6.13 -13.75
N VAL A 16 8.37 5.93 -12.42
CA VAL A 16 7.19 6.07 -11.56
C VAL A 16 7.39 7.29 -10.67
N MET A 17 6.42 8.20 -10.72
CA MET A 17 6.43 9.44 -9.96
C MET A 17 5.21 9.51 -9.05
N ALA A 18 5.43 9.66 -7.75
CA ALA A 18 4.39 9.92 -6.77
C ALA A 18 4.50 11.37 -6.29
N PHE A 19 3.38 12.08 -6.26
CA PHE A 19 3.32 13.45 -5.78
C PHE A 19 3.39 13.51 -4.26
N ARG A 20 3.92 14.62 -3.75
CA ARG A 20 3.90 14.94 -2.33
C ARG A 20 2.47 15.09 -1.85
N TRP A 21 2.22 14.68 -0.63
CA TRP A 21 0.93 14.80 0.04
C TRP A 21 1.10 15.36 1.46
N ASN A 22 0.01 15.82 2.05
CA ASN A 22 -0.03 16.31 3.43
C ASN A 22 -1.42 16.07 4.06
N ASP A 23 -1.54 16.33 5.36
CA ASP A 23 -2.76 16.10 6.14
C ASP A 23 -3.78 17.25 6.06
N SER A 24 -3.51 18.28 5.26
CA SER A 24 -4.47 19.36 5.07
C SER A 24 -5.79 18.85 4.53
N LYS A 25 -6.86 19.54 4.85
CA LYS A 25 -8.21 19.19 4.42
C LYS A 25 -8.66 20.08 3.27
N ASN A 26 -9.50 19.52 2.41
CA ASN A 26 -10.18 20.30 1.37
C ASN A 26 -11.39 21.05 1.94
N GLN A 27 -12.10 21.79 1.08
CA GLN A 27 -13.31 22.54 1.43
C GLN A 27 -14.46 21.68 1.97
N PHE A 28 -14.41 20.35 1.85
CA PHE A 28 -15.40 19.40 2.36
C PHE A 28 -14.92 18.66 3.61
N ASP A 29 -13.86 19.17 4.27
CA ASP A 29 -13.24 18.59 5.47
C ASP A 29 -12.61 17.21 5.24
N VAL A 30 -12.33 16.84 3.99
CA VAL A 30 -11.65 15.58 3.63
C VAL A 30 -10.15 15.80 3.66
N PRO A 31 -9.38 15.04 4.49
CA PRO A 31 -7.94 15.16 4.58
C PRO A 31 -7.22 14.51 3.39
N GLY A 32 -5.93 14.79 3.24
CA GLY A 32 -5.08 14.12 2.27
C GLY A 32 -4.90 14.92 0.99
N MET A 33 -4.50 16.19 1.11
CA MET A 33 -4.18 17.01 -0.04
C MET A 33 -2.89 16.52 -0.72
N ILE A 34 -2.93 16.45 -2.03
CA ILE A 34 -1.84 15.97 -2.89
C ILE A 34 -1.39 17.13 -3.77
N ASP A 35 -0.07 17.32 -3.90
CA ASP A 35 0.54 18.21 -4.87
C ASP A 35 0.38 17.59 -6.28
N ALA A 36 -0.84 17.53 -6.75
CA ALA A 36 -1.18 16.94 -8.04
C ALA A 36 -1.41 18.02 -9.11
N ASP A 37 -1.75 17.57 -10.29
CA ASP A 37 -2.10 18.41 -11.42
C ASP A 37 -3.20 19.43 -11.03
N TRP A 38 -2.82 20.69 -10.94
CA TRP A 38 -3.68 21.82 -10.63
C TRP A 38 -4.80 22.08 -11.67
N GLN A 39 -4.75 21.44 -12.84
CA GLN A 39 -5.78 21.57 -13.86
C GLN A 39 -7.06 20.77 -13.54
N ARG A 40 -7.03 19.93 -12.54
CA ARG A 40 -8.23 19.20 -12.13
C ARG A 40 -9.14 20.09 -11.31
N ALA A 41 -10.39 20.23 -11.75
CA ALA A 41 -11.40 20.96 -11.00
C ALA A 41 -11.62 20.34 -9.61
N ALA A 42 -11.94 21.16 -8.61
CA ALA A 42 -12.33 20.70 -7.27
C ALA A 42 -13.45 19.65 -7.34
N GLY A 43 -13.36 18.62 -6.53
CA GLY A 43 -14.32 17.50 -6.53
C GLY A 43 -14.01 16.40 -7.56
N LYS A 44 -12.96 16.54 -8.36
CA LYS A 44 -12.43 15.45 -9.18
C LYS A 44 -11.45 14.65 -8.35
N GLY A 45 -11.77 13.39 -8.12
CA GLY A 45 -10.88 12.46 -7.41
C GLY A 45 -9.60 12.17 -8.20
N THR A 46 -8.57 11.78 -7.48
CA THR A 46 -7.36 11.17 -8.03
C THR A 46 -7.08 9.88 -7.30
N HIS A 47 -6.18 9.06 -7.81
CA HIS A 47 -5.77 7.79 -7.21
C HIS A 47 -4.34 7.43 -7.65
N ALA A 48 -3.84 6.30 -7.16
CA ALA A 48 -2.52 5.78 -7.50
C ALA A 48 -1.36 6.69 -7.02
N THR A 49 -1.52 7.28 -5.84
CA THR A 49 -0.42 7.95 -5.14
C THR A 49 0.13 7.04 -4.03
N PHE A 50 1.25 7.43 -3.41
CA PHE A 50 1.75 6.79 -2.18
C PHE A 50 1.27 7.50 -0.92
N SER A 51 0.23 8.31 -1.02
CA SER A 51 -0.44 8.88 0.13
C SER A 51 -1.09 7.78 0.96
N ARG A 52 -0.96 7.85 2.29
CA ARG A 52 -1.67 6.92 3.17
C ARG A 52 -3.18 6.94 2.95
N PHE A 53 -3.74 8.06 2.51
CA PHE A 53 -5.17 8.18 2.22
C PHE A 53 -5.60 7.43 0.95
N ASP A 54 -4.66 7.13 0.05
CA ASP A 54 -4.87 6.29 -1.12
C ASP A 54 -4.48 4.83 -0.85
N MET A 55 -3.46 4.61 -0.01
CA MET A 55 -2.91 3.28 0.26
C MET A 55 -3.74 2.50 1.29
N HIS A 56 -4.29 3.19 2.32
CA HIS A 56 -5.04 2.55 3.39
C HIS A 56 -6.52 2.45 3.04
N ASN A 57 -6.84 1.50 2.18
CA ASN A 57 -8.21 1.21 1.79
C ASN A 57 -8.84 0.17 2.72
N MET A 58 -10.16 0.18 2.77
CA MET A 58 -10.92 -0.77 3.56
C MET A 58 -11.10 -2.09 2.80
N LEU A 59 -10.81 -3.21 3.45
CA LEU A 59 -11.16 -4.55 3.00
C LEU A 59 -12.21 -5.14 3.95
N ILE A 60 -13.37 -5.50 3.42
CA ILE A 60 -14.44 -6.17 4.17
C ILE A 60 -14.68 -7.52 3.54
N ALA A 61 -14.65 -8.57 4.35
CA ALA A 61 -14.97 -9.93 3.93
C ALA A 61 -16.09 -10.49 4.80
N ALA A 62 -17.00 -11.26 4.19
CA ALA A 62 -18.06 -11.95 4.88
C ALA A 62 -18.32 -13.32 4.24
N GLY A 63 -18.64 -14.30 5.05
CA GLY A 63 -18.92 -15.67 4.61
C GLY A 63 -18.65 -16.69 5.71
N PRO A 64 -18.95 -17.97 5.45
CA PRO A 64 -18.76 -19.03 6.44
C PRO A 64 -17.29 -19.30 6.80
N ASP A 65 -16.35 -18.90 5.93
CA ASP A 65 -14.92 -19.15 6.11
C ASP A 65 -14.22 -18.06 6.94
N PHE A 66 -14.88 -16.91 7.17
CA PHE A 66 -14.30 -15.78 7.89
C PHE A 66 -14.77 -15.70 9.34
N ARG A 67 -13.88 -15.22 10.21
CA ARG A 67 -14.19 -14.88 11.60
C ARG A 67 -15.24 -13.79 11.67
N ARG A 68 -16.23 -13.94 12.55
CA ARG A 68 -17.28 -12.93 12.74
C ARG A 68 -16.83 -11.88 13.74
N GLY A 69 -17.09 -10.60 13.42
CA GLY A 69 -16.78 -9.48 14.30
C GLY A 69 -15.28 -9.34 14.57
N TYR A 70 -14.44 -9.81 13.65
CA TYR A 70 -13.01 -9.71 13.72
C TYR A 70 -12.52 -8.47 12.95
N THR A 71 -11.62 -7.73 13.56
CA THR A 71 -10.86 -6.66 12.91
C THR A 71 -9.43 -7.13 12.80
N ASP A 72 -8.90 -7.07 11.60
CA ASP A 72 -7.53 -7.47 11.28
C ASP A 72 -6.65 -6.23 11.17
N ASP A 73 -5.66 -6.12 12.05
CA ASP A 73 -4.69 -5.04 12.05
C ASP A 73 -3.41 -5.41 11.26
N MET A 74 -3.40 -6.59 10.64
CA MET A 74 -2.27 -7.03 9.82
C MET A 74 -2.26 -6.33 8.45
N PRO A 75 -1.08 -5.98 7.94
CA PRO A 75 -0.96 -5.48 6.59
C PRO A 75 -1.55 -6.47 5.58
N SER A 76 -2.42 -5.97 4.71
CA SER A 76 -3.02 -6.71 3.61
C SER A 76 -3.07 -5.85 2.34
N GLY A 77 -3.26 -6.49 1.20
CA GLY A 77 -3.35 -5.79 -0.08
C GLY A 77 -4.16 -6.56 -1.11
N ASN A 78 -4.43 -5.93 -2.24
CA ASN A 78 -5.15 -6.56 -3.35
C ASN A 78 -4.50 -7.86 -3.83
N VAL A 79 -3.18 -7.98 -3.66
CA VAL A 79 -2.40 -9.19 -4.01
C VAL A 79 -2.83 -10.42 -3.20
N ASP A 80 -3.41 -10.23 -2.01
CA ASP A 80 -3.82 -11.29 -1.11
C ASP A 80 -5.20 -11.87 -1.44
N LEU A 81 -5.99 -11.16 -2.25
CA LEU A 81 -7.35 -11.59 -2.58
C LEU A 81 -7.35 -12.92 -3.33
N ALA A 82 -6.53 -13.03 -4.37
CA ALA A 82 -6.48 -14.23 -5.19
C ALA A 82 -6.05 -15.48 -4.39
N PRO A 83 -4.92 -15.49 -3.65
CA PRO A 83 -4.53 -16.65 -2.87
C PRO A 83 -5.53 -16.99 -1.77
N THR A 84 -6.18 -16.00 -1.15
CA THR A 84 -7.22 -16.24 -0.14
C THR A 84 -8.47 -16.87 -0.74
N ILE A 85 -8.93 -16.40 -1.90
CA ILE A 85 -10.06 -16.99 -2.61
C ILE A 85 -9.75 -18.42 -3.03
N LEU A 86 -8.58 -18.68 -3.58
CA LEU A 86 -8.18 -20.04 -3.98
C LEU A 86 -8.15 -20.99 -2.77
N ARG A 87 -7.67 -20.52 -1.62
CA ARG A 87 -7.71 -21.30 -0.37
C ARG A 87 -9.15 -21.65 0.03
N ILE A 88 -10.08 -20.71 -0.03
CA ILE A 88 -11.51 -20.93 0.27
C ILE A 88 -12.12 -21.98 -0.69
N LEU A 89 -11.77 -21.88 -1.95
CA LEU A 89 -12.27 -22.81 -2.98
C LEU A 89 -11.57 -24.18 -2.98
N GLY A 90 -10.55 -24.39 -2.15
CA GLY A 90 -9.76 -25.63 -2.13
C GLY A 90 -8.93 -25.85 -3.39
N ILE A 91 -8.61 -24.77 -4.11
CA ILE A 91 -7.85 -24.82 -5.37
C ILE A 91 -6.37 -24.54 -5.07
N THR A 92 -5.50 -25.45 -5.50
CA THR A 92 -4.05 -25.24 -5.41
C THR A 92 -3.57 -24.55 -6.69
N SER A 93 -2.95 -23.36 -6.54
CA SER A 93 -2.28 -22.70 -7.67
C SER A 93 -0.95 -23.37 -7.97
N GLN A 94 -0.64 -23.54 -9.26
CA GLN A 94 0.68 -23.94 -9.72
C GLN A 94 1.63 -22.76 -9.91
N GLN A 95 1.08 -21.54 -9.90
CA GLN A 95 1.85 -20.31 -10.03
C GLN A 95 2.12 -19.70 -8.65
N GLN A 96 3.35 -19.23 -8.46
CA GLN A 96 3.70 -18.44 -7.30
C GLN A 96 2.95 -17.11 -7.37
N MET A 97 2.36 -16.69 -6.25
CA MET A 97 1.68 -15.42 -6.08
C MET A 97 2.47 -14.52 -5.15
N ASP A 98 2.43 -13.22 -5.41
CA ASP A 98 3.10 -12.23 -4.55
C ASP A 98 2.40 -12.03 -3.21
N GLY A 99 1.08 -12.24 -3.18
CA GLY A 99 0.27 -12.14 -1.98
C GLY A 99 0.28 -13.42 -1.13
N ARG A 100 -0.21 -13.28 0.08
CA ARG A 100 -0.39 -14.37 1.04
C ARG A 100 -1.88 -14.70 1.26
N ILE A 101 -2.13 -15.82 1.86
CA ILE A 101 -3.47 -16.15 2.38
C ILE A 101 -3.67 -15.34 3.67
N LEU A 102 -4.80 -14.64 3.79
CA LEU A 102 -5.21 -13.91 5.00
C LEU A 102 -5.76 -14.91 6.04
N SER A 103 -4.90 -15.82 6.46
CA SER A 103 -5.28 -16.92 7.34
C SER A 103 -5.75 -16.47 8.72
N GLU A 104 -5.22 -15.35 9.24
CA GLU A 104 -5.62 -14.73 10.49
C GLU A 104 -7.09 -14.31 10.53
N ALA A 105 -7.66 -13.99 9.37
CA ALA A 105 -9.07 -13.66 9.22
C ALA A 105 -9.99 -14.89 9.05
N MET A 106 -9.43 -16.08 8.86
CA MET A 106 -10.19 -17.30 8.60
C MET A 106 -10.56 -18.06 9.89
N ILE A 107 -11.73 -18.74 9.88
CA ILE A 107 -12.25 -19.44 11.04
C ILE A 107 -11.47 -20.73 11.37
N ASP A 108 -10.91 -21.38 10.35
CA ASP A 108 -10.18 -22.65 10.47
C ASP A 108 -8.68 -22.48 10.71
N SER A 109 -8.23 -21.25 10.89
CA SER A 109 -6.82 -20.97 11.12
C SER A 109 -6.40 -21.35 12.54
N SER A 110 -5.52 -22.32 12.61
CA SER A 110 -4.79 -22.70 13.84
C SER A 110 -3.42 -22.01 13.96
N THR A 111 -3.07 -21.19 12.97
CA THR A 111 -1.78 -20.49 12.93
C THR A 111 -1.79 -19.29 13.87
N SER A 112 -0.68 -19.09 14.60
CA SER A 112 -0.42 -17.83 15.30
C SER A 112 -0.49 -16.66 14.31
N GLU A 113 -0.93 -15.51 14.78
CA GLU A 113 -0.90 -14.30 13.96
C GLU A 113 0.49 -14.10 13.37
N PRO A 114 0.58 -13.83 12.06
CA PRO A 114 1.86 -13.58 11.43
C PRO A 114 2.48 -12.30 12.01
N ASN A 115 3.80 -12.20 12.01
CA ASN A 115 4.49 -10.99 12.45
C ASN A 115 4.64 -10.01 11.29
N ALA A 116 4.29 -8.74 11.52
CA ALA A 116 4.51 -7.65 10.58
C ALA A 116 5.75 -6.85 10.97
N GLU A 117 6.73 -6.79 10.09
CA GLU A 117 7.98 -6.06 10.28
C GLU A 117 7.94 -4.73 9.52
N PRO A 118 7.83 -3.58 10.20
CA PRO A 118 7.88 -2.28 9.55
C PRO A 118 9.32 -1.96 9.12
N LYS A 119 9.44 -1.28 7.98
CA LYS A 119 10.71 -0.75 7.49
C LYS A 119 10.49 0.56 6.74
N THR A 120 11.34 1.57 7.01
CA THR A 120 11.39 2.80 6.24
C THR A 120 12.62 2.79 5.34
N VAL A 121 12.42 3.09 4.07
CA VAL A 121 13.49 3.30 3.08
C VAL A 121 13.55 4.78 2.78
N GLU A 122 14.73 5.38 2.94
CA GLU A 122 14.94 6.81 2.74
C GLU A 122 15.96 7.06 1.63
N ALA A 123 15.81 8.21 0.96
CA ALA A 123 16.79 8.71 0.01
C ALA A 123 16.83 10.25 0.07
N THR A 124 18.03 10.79 -0.08
CA THR A 124 18.26 12.24 -0.10
C THR A 124 19.07 12.60 -1.33
N LYS A 125 18.71 13.72 -1.96
CA LYS A 125 19.45 14.32 -3.06
C LYS A 125 19.71 15.79 -2.77
N ASP A 126 21.00 16.17 -2.72
CA ASP A 126 21.42 17.54 -2.49
C ASP A 126 21.43 18.36 -3.79
N PHE A 127 21.01 19.62 -3.64
CA PHE A 127 21.03 20.66 -4.66
C PHE A 127 21.71 21.92 -4.09
N ALA A 128 22.01 22.89 -4.94
CA ALA A 128 22.61 24.16 -4.52
C ALA A 128 21.72 24.92 -3.50
N THR A 129 20.40 24.84 -3.66
CA THR A 129 19.40 25.58 -2.89
C THR A 129 18.81 24.80 -1.70
N GLY A 130 19.17 23.54 -1.54
CA GLY A 130 18.61 22.68 -0.49
C GLY A 130 18.76 21.21 -0.79
N SER A 131 18.00 20.37 -0.11
CA SER A 131 17.97 18.92 -0.35
C SER A 131 16.54 18.42 -0.54
N TRP A 132 16.37 17.49 -1.46
CA TRP A 132 15.15 16.69 -1.58
C TRP A 132 15.31 15.42 -0.74
N GLN A 133 14.39 15.21 0.18
CA GLN A 133 14.31 14.04 1.04
C GLN A 133 13.04 13.27 0.71
N GLN A 134 13.14 11.96 0.60
CA GLN A 134 11.99 11.09 0.37
C GLN A 134 12.06 9.85 1.22
N SER A 135 10.90 9.33 1.58
CA SER A 135 10.75 8.11 2.37
C SER A 135 9.67 7.21 1.79
N LEU A 136 9.84 5.91 1.96
CA LEU A 136 8.84 4.89 1.65
C LEU A 136 8.77 3.95 2.85
N LYS A 137 7.61 3.86 3.47
CA LYS A 137 7.32 2.87 4.50
C LYS A 137 6.77 1.61 3.85
N ILE A 138 7.24 0.50 4.33
CA ILE A 138 6.81 -0.83 3.92
C ILE A 138 6.60 -1.71 5.14
N PHE A 139 5.77 -2.73 5.00
CA PHE A 139 5.68 -3.84 5.94
C PHE A 139 6.09 -5.14 5.26
N ARG A 140 6.74 -6.01 6.00
CA ARG A 140 6.99 -7.38 5.59
C ARG A 140 6.17 -8.32 6.46
N VAL A 141 5.46 -9.24 5.81
CA VAL A 141 4.77 -10.36 6.47
C VAL A 141 5.20 -11.64 5.78
N GLY A 142 6.06 -12.40 6.41
CA GLY A 142 6.72 -13.54 5.77
C GLY A 142 7.55 -13.11 4.54
N SER A 143 7.20 -13.60 3.36
CA SER A 143 7.83 -13.22 2.09
C SER A 143 7.13 -12.04 1.39
N THR A 144 5.92 -11.68 1.81
CA THR A 144 5.12 -10.62 1.18
C THR A 144 5.54 -9.25 1.69
N ILE A 145 5.67 -8.29 0.78
CA ILE A 145 6.00 -6.88 1.08
C ILE A 145 4.82 -6.02 0.69
N TYR A 146 4.35 -5.22 1.64
CA TYR A 146 3.28 -4.24 1.46
C TYR A 146 3.85 -2.84 1.45
N LEU A 147 3.40 -2.02 0.50
CA LEU A 147 3.66 -0.58 0.50
C LEU A 147 2.65 0.07 1.45
N ASP A 148 3.13 0.83 2.41
CA ASP A 148 2.31 1.54 3.39
C ASP A 148 2.04 2.97 2.96
N GLU A 149 3.06 3.82 3.00
CA GLU A 149 2.99 5.18 2.51
C GLU A 149 4.36 5.66 1.99
N GLY A 150 4.34 6.60 1.07
CA GLY A 150 5.56 7.27 0.60
C GLY A 150 5.34 8.76 0.46
N ASN A 151 6.36 9.55 0.81
CA ASN A 151 6.29 11.00 0.71
C ASN A 151 7.66 11.61 0.42
N GLY A 152 7.67 12.89 0.06
CA GLY A 152 8.89 13.65 -0.14
C GLY A 152 8.74 15.10 0.28
N ARG A 153 9.87 15.74 0.61
CA ARG A 153 9.92 17.16 0.95
C ARG A 153 11.20 17.80 0.47
N PHE A 154 11.12 19.05 0.11
CA PHE A 154 12.29 19.90 -0.10
C PHE A 154 12.65 20.61 1.20
N VAL A 155 13.91 20.55 1.60
CA VAL A 155 14.48 21.24 2.76
C VAL A 155 15.44 22.30 2.23
N PRO A 156 15.08 23.60 2.28
CA PRO A 156 15.96 24.69 1.84
C PRO A 156 17.22 24.77 2.74
N LYS A 157 18.32 25.28 2.17
CA LYS A 157 19.53 25.63 2.92
C LYS A 157 19.35 26.91 3.69
#